data_ebce14e29ae36f04f827494fca8800e2
#
_entry.id   ebce14e29ae36f04f827494fca8800e2
#
_cell.length_a   1.000
_cell.length_b   1.000
_cell.length_c   1.000
_cell.angle_alpha   90.00
_cell.angle_beta   90.00
_cell.angle_gamma   90.00
#
_symmetry.space_group_name_H-M   'P 1'
#
loop_
_entity.id
_entity.type
_entity.pdbx_description
1 polymer ?
#
loop_
_entity_poly.entity_id
_entity_poly.type
_entity_poly.pdbx_seq_one_letter_code
_entity_poly.pdbx_strand_id
1 'polypeptide(L)'
;MVKAVNMDERPNTLGTPPKEFKSTEVSISNPDDDVEFVVDHGSDDLNINAVSKKAMGGTELMQKWLFKELEKRELGLKDKFQWIMTRVRKLDPEKQRILWIHDLASDPEVQHLKEKENWSKFERIVFVSHWQQYQFKTHLGFPYDKGVVIQNAIHPIPEHEKPKEDGKINVCYFSTPHRGLELLLNAWEFMRKDLKDGLNAELNIYSSFKLYDRPHLDEQFRHIYKRAEDMD
;
A
#
# COMPACT_ATOMS: atom_id res chain seq x y z
N MET A 1 -24.10 6.49 11.23
CA MET A 1 -24.24 5.95 9.87
C MET A 1 -22.90 5.42 9.43
N VAL A 2 -22.81 4.20 8.93
CA VAL A 2 -21.60 3.60 8.36
C VAL A 2 -21.82 3.50 6.85
N LYS A 3 -20.95 4.10 6.04
CA LYS A 3 -21.01 3.98 4.59
C LYS A 3 -19.86 3.11 4.11
N ALA A 4 -20.16 1.94 3.54
CA ALA A 4 -19.21 1.18 2.75
C ALA A 4 -19.10 1.82 1.36
N VAL A 5 -17.99 2.48 1.10
CA VAL A 5 -17.75 3.13 -0.21
C VAL A 5 -16.90 2.22 -1.08
N ASN A 6 -17.41 1.90 -2.24
CA ASN A 6 -16.67 1.11 -3.23
C ASN A 6 -15.43 1.90 -3.67
N MET A 7 -14.27 1.27 -3.64
CA MET A 7 -12.98 1.88 -4.03
C MET A 7 -12.96 2.33 -5.51
N ASP A 8 -13.92 1.83 -6.31
CA ASP A 8 -14.05 2.23 -7.71
C ASP A 8 -14.71 3.61 -7.90
N GLU A 9 -15.34 4.16 -6.84
CA GLU A 9 -16.02 5.47 -6.86
C GLU A 9 -15.12 6.64 -6.43
N ARG A 10 -13.83 6.43 -6.26
CA ARG A 10 -12.93 7.53 -5.95
C ARG A 10 -12.97 8.57 -7.06
N PRO A 11 -13.17 9.85 -6.74
CA PRO A 11 -13.07 10.89 -7.74
C PRO A 11 -11.68 10.80 -8.39
N ASN A 12 -11.69 10.60 -9.68
CA ASN A 12 -10.47 10.51 -10.46
C ASN A 12 -9.87 11.92 -10.53
N THR A 13 -8.92 12.21 -9.67
CA THR A 13 -8.19 13.48 -9.68
C THR A 13 -7.42 13.74 -10.98
N LEU A 14 -7.56 12.84 -11.98
CA LEU A 14 -6.97 12.93 -13.30
C LEU A 14 -8.01 13.11 -14.43
N GLY A 15 -9.24 13.47 -14.13
CA GLY A 15 -10.16 14.06 -15.13
C GLY A 15 -10.86 13.11 -16.10
N THR A 16 -11.09 11.84 -15.76
CA THR A 16 -11.93 10.93 -16.56
C THR A 16 -13.15 10.45 -15.75
N PRO A 17 -14.38 10.45 -16.32
CA PRO A 17 -15.57 10.04 -15.60
C PRO A 17 -15.64 8.52 -15.34
N PRO A 18 -16.30 8.06 -14.28
CA PRO A 18 -16.43 6.65 -13.93
C PRO A 18 -17.30 5.89 -14.93
N LYS A 19 -16.91 4.64 -15.27
CA LYS A 19 -17.75 3.72 -16.06
C LYS A 19 -18.58 2.84 -15.14
N GLU A 20 -19.85 2.62 -15.52
CA GLU A 20 -20.79 1.76 -14.81
C GLU A 20 -20.30 0.31 -14.66
N PHE A 21 -20.55 -0.26 -13.50
CA PHE A 21 -20.15 -1.63 -13.12
C PHE A 21 -21.22 -2.67 -13.45
N LYS A 22 -20.81 -3.75 -14.11
CA LYS A 22 -21.58 -5.01 -14.17
C LYS A 22 -20.90 -6.03 -13.27
N SER A 23 -21.66 -6.62 -12.33
CA SER A 23 -21.21 -7.70 -11.48
C SER A 23 -20.93 -8.97 -12.29
N THR A 24 -19.76 -9.55 -12.16
CA THR A 24 -19.39 -10.85 -12.72
C THR A 24 -19.32 -11.87 -11.59
N GLU A 25 -20.08 -12.97 -11.72
CA GLU A 25 -20.05 -14.09 -10.79
C GLU A 25 -18.69 -14.80 -10.85
N VAL A 26 -18.13 -15.10 -9.68
CA VAL A 26 -16.84 -15.78 -9.51
C VAL A 26 -17.07 -17.13 -8.85
N SER A 27 -16.68 -18.22 -9.52
CA SER A 27 -16.65 -19.57 -8.97
C SER A 27 -15.49 -19.77 -8.00
N ILE A 28 -15.80 -20.31 -6.81
CA ILE A 28 -14.85 -20.51 -5.71
C ILE A 28 -14.20 -21.88 -5.84
N SER A 29 -12.88 -21.94 -5.83
CA SER A 29 -12.10 -23.16 -5.64
C SER A 29 -11.56 -23.22 -4.20
N ASN A 30 -11.47 -24.42 -3.67
CA ASN A 30 -11.21 -24.94 -2.33
C ASN A 30 -10.39 -24.07 -1.36
N PRO A 31 -10.75 -24.04 -0.04
CA PRO A 31 -10.09 -23.23 0.99
C PRO A 31 -8.76 -23.77 1.54
N ASP A 32 -8.26 -24.91 1.06
CA ASP A 32 -7.08 -25.60 1.62
C ASP A 32 -5.82 -25.49 0.75
N ASP A 33 -5.83 -24.69 -0.30
CA ASP A 33 -4.62 -24.42 -1.06
C ASP A 33 -3.77 -23.37 -0.30
N ASP A 34 -2.62 -23.79 0.17
CA ASP A 34 -1.53 -22.92 0.65
C ASP A 34 -1.34 -21.80 -0.35
N VAL A 35 -1.80 -20.59 0.01
CA VAL A 35 -1.67 -19.41 -0.83
C VAL A 35 -0.21 -19.00 -0.84
N GLU A 36 0.56 -19.64 -1.68
CA GLU A 36 1.86 -19.16 -2.08
C GLU A 36 1.63 -17.79 -2.71
N PHE A 37 2.14 -16.74 -2.08
CA PHE A 37 2.06 -15.37 -2.59
C PHE A 37 2.94 -15.24 -3.84
N VAL A 38 2.52 -15.86 -4.93
CA VAL A 38 3.09 -15.63 -6.25
C VAL A 38 2.62 -14.26 -6.71
N VAL A 39 3.46 -13.27 -6.57
CA VAL A 39 3.27 -11.99 -7.23
C VAL A 39 3.49 -12.26 -8.72
N ASP A 40 2.40 -12.35 -9.48
CA ASP A 40 2.46 -12.40 -10.93
C ASP A 40 3.04 -11.07 -11.44
N HIS A 41 4.32 -11.11 -11.68
CA HIS A 41 5.04 -10.04 -12.36
C HIS A 41 4.87 -10.31 -13.86
N GLY A 42 3.86 -9.68 -14.45
CA GLY A 42 3.67 -9.72 -15.89
C GLY A 42 5.01 -9.62 -16.61
N SER A 43 5.21 -10.51 -17.56
CA SER A 43 6.44 -10.93 -18.23
C SER A 43 7.08 -9.90 -19.16
N ASP A 44 7.07 -8.63 -18.83
CA ASP A 44 7.80 -7.64 -19.62
C ASP A 44 9.11 -7.26 -18.92
N ASP A 45 10.14 -7.93 -19.39
CA ASP A 45 11.52 -7.50 -19.50
C ASP A 45 12.18 -6.68 -18.37
N LEU A 46 13.25 -7.26 -17.82
CA LEU A 46 14.32 -6.58 -17.07
C LEU A 46 13.91 -5.90 -15.75
N ASN A 47 12.62 -5.69 -15.47
CA ASN A 47 12.15 -5.03 -14.25
C ASN A 47 11.33 -5.96 -13.35
N ILE A 48 11.78 -7.20 -13.17
CA ILE A 48 11.15 -8.20 -12.28
C ILE A 48 10.96 -7.67 -10.84
N ASN A 49 11.74 -6.67 -10.44
CA ASN A 49 11.64 -6.05 -9.13
C ASN A 49 10.68 -4.86 -9.12
N ALA A 50 10.09 -4.50 -10.25
CA ALA A 50 9.06 -3.47 -10.28
C ALA A 50 7.76 -4.00 -9.67
N VAL A 51 7.02 -3.11 -9.05
CA VAL A 51 5.69 -3.40 -8.55
C VAL A 51 4.69 -3.50 -9.69
N SER A 52 3.58 -4.21 -9.48
CA SER A 52 2.53 -4.37 -10.49
C SER A 52 2.04 -3.01 -11.01
N LYS A 53 1.91 -2.87 -12.33
CA LYS A 53 1.37 -1.64 -12.96
C LYS A 53 -0.10 -1.39 -12.61
N LYS A 54 -0.84 -2.42 -12.20
CA LYS A 54 -2.26 -2.34 -11.83
C LYS A 54 -2.45 -2.04 -10.35
N ALA A 55 -1.51 -2.44 -9.50
CA ALA A 55 -1.57 -2.14 -8.08
C ALA A 55 -1.36 -0.65 -7.82
N MET A 56 -2.05 -0.10 -6.82
CA MET A 56 -2.08 1.32 -6.49
C MET A 56 -1.78 1.58 -5.00
N GLY A 57 -0.99 0.71 -4.38
CA GLY A 57 -0.51 0.89 -3.01
C GLY A 57 0.51 2.02 -2.89
N GLY A 58 0.95 2.29 -1.67
CA GLY A 58 1.91 3.37 -1.41
C GLY A 58 3.25 3.17 -2.12
N THR A 59 3.74 1.93 -2.16
CA THR A 59 5.00 1.58 -2.85
C THR A 59 4.91 1.83 -4.35
N GLU A 60 3.79 1.43 -4.97
CA GLU A 60 3.52 1.61 -6.39
C GLU A 60 3.44 3.09 -6.77
N LEU A 61 2.80 3.90 -5.94
CA LEU A 61 2.71 5.33 -6.14
C LEU A 61 4.09 6.00 -6.02
N MET A 62 4.89 5.62 -5.02
CA MET A 62 6.26 6.16 -4.87
C MET A 62 7.12 5.82 -6.08
N GLN A 63 7.08 4.58 -6.56
CA GLN A 63 7.80 4.19 -7.77
C GLN A 63 7.38 5.00 -8.99
N LYS A 64 6.07 5.12 -9.22
CA LYS A 64 5.51 5.87 -10.34
C LYS A 64 5.95 7.33 -10.32
N TRP A 65 5.91 7.97 -9.16
CA TRP A 65 6.31 9.37 -9.01
C TRP A 65 7.82 9.55 -9.17
N LEU A 66 8.62 8.65 -8.58
CA LEU A 66 10.07 8.66 -8.76
C LEU A 66 10.43 8.58 -10.25
N PHE A 67 9.88 7.60 -10.96
CA PHE A 67 10.23 7.41 -12.38
C PHE A 67 9.79 8.57 -13.25
N LYS A 68 8.61 9.13 -13.01
CA LYS A 68 8.14 10.33 -13.68
C LYS A 68 9.08 11.52 -13.45
N GLU A 69 9.57 11.68 -12.21
CA GLU A 69 10.48 12.79 -11.90
C GLU A 69 11.89 12.57 -12.49
N LEU A 70 12.38 11.33 -12.50
CA LEU A 70 13.66 10.99 -13.14
C LEU A 70 13.63 11.24 -14.64
N GLU A 71 12.54 10.89 -15.31
CA GLU A 71 12.32 11.16 -16.74
C GLU A 71 12.29 12.66 -17.01
N LYS A 72 11.52 13.42 -16.23
CA LYS A 72 11.41 14.87 -16.36
C LYS A 72 12.74 15.60 -16.22
N ARG A 73 13.63 15.10 -15.37
CA ARG A 73 14.95 15.70 -15.13
C ARG A 73 16.01 15.31 -16.15
N GLU A 74 15.70 14.37 -17.05
CA GLU A 74 16.61 13.93 -18.14
C GLU A 74 18.01 13.50 -17.64
N LEU A 75 18.12 13.03 -16.39
CA LEU A 75 19.40 12.67 -15.78
C LEU A 75 19.93 11.28 -16.19
N GLY A 76 19.17 10.51 -16.98
CA GLY A 76 19.53 9.14 -17.36
C GLY A 76 19.63 8.16 -16.19
N LEU A 77 19.22 8.56 -14.99
CA LEU A 77 19.36 7.74 -13.77
C LEU A 77 18.43 6.54 -13.74
N LYS A 78 17.31 6.60 -14.46
CA LYS A 78 16.39 5.48 -14.59
C LYS A 78 17.05 4.27 -15.26
N ASP A 79 17.89 4.50 -16.25
CA ASP A 79 18.56 3.45 -17.02
C ASP A 79 19.89 3.04 -16.41
N LYS A 80 20.55 3.95 -15.71
CA LYS A 80 21.83 3.70 -15.04
C LYS A 80 21.69 2.80 -13.82
N PHE A 81 20.58 2.91 -13.10
CA PHE A 81 20.35 2.15 -11.87
C PHE A 81 19.24 1.12 -12.05
N GLN A 82 19.40 -0.05 -11.43
CA GLN A 82 18.30 -0.93 -11.14
C GLN A 82 17.62 -0.46 -9.85
N TRP A 83 16.39 0.03 -9.96
CA TRP A 83 15.56 0.45 -8.85
C TRP A 83 14.71 -0.72 -8.36
N ILE A 84 14.92 -1.14 -7.11
CA ILE A 84 14.26 -2.29 -6.52
C ILE A 84 13.36 -1.78 -5.40
N MET A 85 12.05 -2.03 -5.55
CA MET A 85 11.05 -1.58 -4.60
C MET A 85 10.75 -2.71 -3.62
N THR A 86 11.40 -2.66 -2.46
CA THR A 86 11.26 -3.59 -1.32
C THR A 86 11.70 -5.03 -1.60
N ARG A 87 11.12 -5.70 -2.58
CA ARG A 87 11.28 -7.15 -2.79
C ARG A 87 12.32 -7.44 -3.86
N VAL A 88 13.39 -8.12 -3.45
CA VAL A 88 14.47 -8.49 -4.36
C VAL A 88 14.12 -9.79 -5.06
N ARG A 89 14.01 -9.78 -6.40
CA ARG A 89 13.74 -10.96 -7.22
C ARG A 89 14.93 -11.31 -8.10
N LYS A 90 15.30 -10.42 -8.99
CA LYS A 90 16.42 -10.60 -9.92
C LYS A 90 17.35 -9.39 -9.86
N LEU A 91 18.63 -9.63 -9.79
CA LEU A 91 19.65 -8.58 -9.85
C LEU A 91 20.25 -8.50 -11.25
N ASP A 92 20.24 -7.29 -11.81
CA ASP A 92 20.92 -6.98 -13.06
C ASP A 92 22.42 -6.86 -12.80
N PRO A 93 23.28 -7.69 -13.41
CA PRO A 93 24.73 -7.63 -13.20
C PRO A 93 25.37 -6.37 -13.80
N GLU A 94 24.75 -5.75 -14.80
CA GLU A 94 25.27 -4.60 -15.54
C GLU A 94 24.97 -3.26 -14.86
N LYS A 95 24.03 -3.23 -13.90
CA LYS A 95 23.55 -2.00 -13.28
C LYS A 95 23.96 -1.86 -11.82
N GLN A 96 24.21 -0.64 -11.42
CA GLN A 96 24.23 -0.28 -10.00
C GLN A 96 22.83 -0.42 -9.42
N ARG A 97 22.72 -0.84 -8.15
CA ARG A 97 21.43 -1.25 -7.56
C ARG A 97 21.08 -0.36 -6.39
N ILE A 98 19.85 0.14 -6.40
CA ILE A 98 19.28 0.89 -5.29
C ILE A 98 18.05 0.10 -4.80
N LEU A 99 18.08 -0.28 -3.52
CA LEU A 99 16.96 -0.94 -2.86
C LEU A 99 16.20 0.09 -2.03
N TRP A 100 14.93 0.34 -2.37
CA TRP A 100 14.07 1.23 -1.61
C TRP A 100 13.04 0.43 -0.82
N ILE A 101 13.22 0.38 0.50
CA ILE A 101 12.46 -0.47 1.42
C ILE A 101 11.22 0.27 1.92
N HIS A 102 10.05 -0.37 1.77
CA HIS A 102 8.78 0.09 2.31
C HIS A 102 8.21 -0.87 3.36
N ASP A 103 8.79 -2.07 3.50
CA ASP A 103 8.36 -3.09 4.45
C ASP A 103 9.06 -2.93 5.81
N LEU A 104 8.53 -3.61 6.83
CA LEU A 104 9.10 -3.64 8.16
C LEU A 104 10.30 -4.58 8.24
N ALA A 105 11.20 -4.37 9.22
CA ALA A 105 12.32 -5.26 9.46
C ALA A 105 11.91 -6.70 9.86
N SER A 106 10.66 -6.88 10.29
CA SER A 106 10.07 -8.20 10.60
C SER A 106 9.49 -8.93 9.39
N ASP A 107 9.36 -8.25 8.24
CA ASP A 107 8.82 -8.87 7.04
C ASP A 107 9.73 -9.99 6.54
N PRO A 108 9.19 -11.17 6.18
CA PRO A 108 9.97 -12.28 5.66
C PRO A 108 10.80 -11.92 4.41
N GLU A 109 10.29 -11.06 3.55
CA GLU A 109 10.91 -10.65 2.29
C GLU A 109 12.22 -9.85 2.46
N VAL A 110 12.45 -9.27 3.65
CA VAL A 110 13.67 -8.50 3.93
C VAL A 110 14.69 -9.23 4.81
N GLN A 111 14.37 -10.45 5.30
CA GLN A 111 15.25 -11.19 6.20
C GLN A 111 16.63 -11.54 5.60
N HIS A 112 16.71 -11.62 4.27
CA HIS A 112 17.98 -11.83 3.57
C HIS A 112 19.01 -10.70 3.84
N LEU A 113 18.56 -9.52 4.28
CA LEU A 113 19.44 -8.39 4.60
C LEU A 113 20.16 -8.53 5.95
N LYS A 114 19.97 -9.64 6.68
CA LYS A 114 20.83 -10.01 7.82
C LYS A 114 22.26 -10.28 7.37
N GLU A 115 22.42 -10.84 6.18
CA GLU A 115 23.71 -11.30 5.68
C GLU A 115 24.41 -10.18 4.91
N LYS A 116 25.69 -9.95 5.24
CA LYS A 116 26.54 -8.96 4.58
C LYS A 116 26.60 -9.16 3.07
N GLU A 117 26.68 -10.40 2.63
CA GLU A 117 26.75 -10.80 1.23
C GLU A 117 25.51 -10.34 0.44
N ASN A 118 24.38 -10.17 1.12
CA ASN A 118 23.14 -9.74 0.48
C ASN A 118 23.01 -8.21 0.43
N TRP A 119 23.20 -7.51 1.55
CA TRP A 119 23.07 -6.06 1.51
C TRP A 119 24.24 -5.36 0.80
N SER A 120 25.42 -5.97 0.71
CA SER A 120 26.55 -5.43 -0.04
C SER A 120 26.34 -5.41 -1.56
N LYS A 121 25.34 -6.13 -2.08
CA LYS A 121 24.96 -6.11 -3.50
C LYS A 121 24.32 -4.81 -3.94
N PHE A 122 23.94 -3.95 -3.00
CA PHE A 122 23.29 -2.67 -3.27
C PHE A 122 24.27 -1.52 -3.06
N GLU A 123 24.26 -0.55 -3.96
CA GLU A 123 25.02 0.70 -3.83
C GLU A 123 24.49 1.52 -2.65
N ARG A 124 23.16 1.63 -2.57
CA ARG A 124 22.45 2.24 -1.44
C ARG A 124 21.18 1.47 -1.12
N ILE A 125 20.83 1.49 0.17
CA ILE A 125 19.52 1.04 0.64
C ILE A 125 18.79 2.25 1.21
N VAL A 126 17.61 2.52 0.68
CA VAL A 126 16.79 3.67 1.04
C VAL A 126 15.69 3.22 1.99
N PHE A 127 15.57 3.91 3.12
CA PHE A 127 14.54 3.74 4.13
C PHE A 127 13.57 4.92 4.09
N VAL A 128 12.29 4.68 4.41
CA VAL A 128 11.28 5.74 4.40
C VAL A 128 11.26 6.55 5.71
N SER A 129 12.00 6.12 6.74
CA SER A 129 12.12 6.86 8.01
C SER A 129 13.37 6.44 8.78
N HIS A 130 13.82 7.32 9.69
CA HIS A 130 14.87 6.98 10.64
C HIS A 130 14.47 5.85 11.58
N TRP A 131 13.18 5.77 11.95
CA TRP A 131 12.65 4.67 12.75
C TRP A 131 12.82 3.34 12.01
N GLN A 132 12.45 3.26 10.73
CA GLN A 132 12.61 2.06 9.93
C GLN A 132 14.11 1.66 9.83
N GLN A 133 15.00 2.60 9.51
CA GLN A 133 16.44 2.35 9.47
C GLN A 133 16.95 1.81 10.81
N TYR A 134 16.50 2.37 11.93
CA TYR A 134 16.83 1.90 13.28
C TYR A 134 16.33 0.46 13.52
N GLN A 135 15.11 0.12 13.10
CA GLN A 135 14.57 -1.24 13.20
C GLN A 135 15.43 -2.24 12.41
N PHE A 136 15.86 -1.90 11.20
CA PHE A 136 16.75 -2.74 10.40
C PHE A 136 18.11 -2.96 11.07
N LYS A 137 18.69 -1.93 11.67
CA LYS A 137 19.90 -2.08 12.47
C LYS A 137 19.67 -3.02 13.65
N THR A 138 18.62 -2.81 14.41
CA THR A 138 18.37 -3.52 15.67
C THR A 138 18.01 -4.98 15.46
N HIS A 139 17.18 -5.26 14.46
CA HIS A 139 16.66 -6.62 14.20
C HIS A 139 17.51 -7.42 13.20
N LEU A 140 18.17 -6.75 12.26
CA LEU A 140 18.89 -7.41 11.18
C LEU A 140 20.40 -7.15 11.22
N GLY A 141 20.89 -6.33 12.16
CA GLY A 141 22.31 -5.96 12.22
C GLY A 141 22.79 -5.08 11.07
N PHE A 142 21.85 -4.47 10.32
CA PHE A 142 22.16 -3.68 9.14
C PHE A 142 23.01 -2.44 9.49
N PRO A 143 24.12 -2.15 8.77
CA PRO A 143 25.01 -1.02 9.06
C PRO A 143 24.38 0.32 8.61
N TYR A 144 24.48 1.35 9.46
CA TYR A 144 23.89 2.67 9.16
C TYR A 144 24.47 3.37 7.93
N ASP A 145 25.76 3.21 7.70
CA ASP A 145 26.50 3.86 6.61
C ASP A 145 26.07 3.41 5.20
N LYS A 146 25.44 2.24 5.09
CA LYS A 146 24.84 1.74 3.84
C LYS A 146 23.44 2.28 3.59
N GLY A 147 22.76 2.75 4.62
CA GLY A 147 21.40 3.24 4.55
C GLY A 147 21.32 4.75 4.38
N VAL A 148 20.34 5.20 3.61
CA VAL A 148 19.92 6.60 3.56
C VAL A 148 18.43 6.69 3.84
N VAL A 149 18.00 7.79 4.44
CA VAL A 149 16.57 8.02 4.70
C VAL A 149 16.03 9.03 3.70
N ILE A 150 15.04 8.59 2.91
CA ILE A 150 14.27 9.45 2.03
C ILE A 150 12.80 9.18 2.34
N GLN A 151 12.16 10.14 2.97
CA GLN A 151 10.74 10.01 3.34
C GLN A 151 9.84 9.93 2.11
N ASN A 152 8.73 9.21 2.24
CA ASN A 152 7.69 9.24 1.23
C ASN A 152 7.15 10.66 1.09
N ALA A 153 6.83 11.04 -0.14
CA ALA A 153 6.27 12.35 -0.46
C ALA A 153 4.90 12.20 -1.11
N ILE A 154 4.16 13.27 -1.13
CA ILE A 154 2.91 13.40 -1.89
C ILE A 154 3.00 14.62 -2.78
N HIS A 155 2.20 14.64 -3.84
CA HIS A 155 2.01 15.88 -4.58
C HIS A 155 1.32 16.93 -3.68
N PRO A 156 1.66 18.21 -3.84
CA PRO A 156 0.95 19.26 -3.14
C PRO A 156 -0.57 19.13 -3.36
N ILE A 157 -1.32 19.17 -2.27
CA ILE A 157 -2.78 19.17 -2.33
C ILE A 157 -3.20 20.61 -2.67
N PRO A 158 -3.97 20.83 -3.76
CA PRO A 158 -4.48 22.16 -4.07
C PRO A 158 -5.30 22.73 -2.91
N GLU A 159 -5.25 24.03 -2.74
CA GLU A 159 -6.17 24.69 -1.83
C GLU A 159 -7.61 24.36 -2.25
N HIS A 160 -8.41 23.96 -1.31
CA HIS A 160 -9.83 23.68 -1.50
C HIS A 160 -10.61 24.34 -0.35
N GLU A 161 -11.85 24.66 -0.63
CA GLU A 161 -12.74 25.16 0.42
C GLU A 161 -12.85 24.12 1.53
N LYS A 162 -12.66 24.58 2.76
CA LYS A 162 -12.92 23.71 3.92
C LYS A 162 -14.40 23.36 3.92
N PRO A 163 -14.76 22.09 4.17
CA PRO A 163 -16.15 21.73 4.41
C PRO A 163 -16.74 22.64 5.48
N LYS A 164 -18.01 23.01 5.32
CA LYS A 164 -18.69 23.75 6.38
C LYS A 164 -18.64 22.93 7.66
N GLU A 165 -18.29 23.58 8.75
CA GLU A 165 -18.32 22.96 10.06
C GLU A 165 -19.80 22.77 10.47
N ASP A 166 -20.34 21.60 10.13
CA ASP A 166 -21.70 21.18 10.53
C ASP A 166 -21.71 20.48 11.90
N GLY A 167 -20.56 20.43 12.56
CA GLY A 167 -20.35 19.73 13.82
C GLY A 167 -20.33 18.20 13.68
N LYS A 168 -20.34 17.66 12.44
CA LYS A 168 -20.27 16.23 12.17
C LYS A 168 -18.82 15.76 12.09
N ILE A 169 -18.51 14.71 12.82
CA ILE A 169 -17.19 14.05 12.77
C ILE A 169 -17.20 13.01 11.66
N ASN A 170 -16.35 13.18 10.67
CA ASN A 170 -16.16 12.19 9.61
C ASN A 170 -14.92 11.34 9.89
N VAL A 171 -15.14 10.07 10.20
CA VAL A 171 -14.07 9.08 10.40
C VAL A 171 -13.90 8.29 9.11
N CYS A 172 -12.68 8.14 8.63
CA CYS A 172 -12.37 7.40 7.41
C CYS A 172 -11.44 6.22 7.70
N TYR A 173 -11.80 5.06 7.18
CA TYR A 173 -10.91 3.90 7.08
C TYR A 173 -10.56 3.68 5.60
N PHE A 174 -9.27 3.71 5.26
CA PHE A 174 -8.79 3.56 3.87
C PHE A 174 -7.61 2.59 3.80
N SER A 175 -7.86 1.34 4.14
CA SER A 175 -6.87 0.28 4.07
C SER A 175 -7.55 -1.05 3.73
N THR A 176 -6.74 -2.09 3.47
CA THR A 176 -7.25 -3.45 3.32
C THR A 176 -7.78 -3.98 4.66
N PRO A 177 -8.83 -4.83 4.66
CA PRO A 177 -9.59 -5.18 5.86
C PRO A 177 -8.76 -5.86 6.95
N HIS A 178 -7.74 -6.65 6.59
CA HIS A 178 -6.85 -7.32 7.55
C HIS A 178 -6.02 -6.35 8.41
N ARG A 179 -5.99 -5.07 8.06
CA ARG A 179 -5.25 -4.04 8.81
C ARG A 179 -6.08 -3.37 9.91
N GLY A 180 -7.01 -4.11 10.49
CA GLY A 180 -7.73 -3.69 11.69
C GLY A 180 -9.14 -3.14 11.44
N LEU A 181 -9.77 -3.42 10.29
CA LEU A 181 -11.15 -3.01 10.04
C LEU A 181 -12.10 -3.58 11.10
N GLU A 182 -11.95 -4.84 11.47
CA GLU A 182 -12.79 -5.47 12.49
C GLU A 182 -12.62 -4.80 13.86
N LEU A 183 -11.39 -4.45 14.23
CA LEU A 183 -11.11 -3.71 15.47
C LEU A 183 -11.78 -2.33 15.46
N LEU A 184 -11.74 -1.64 14.32
CA LEU A 184 -12.41 -0.35 14.16
C LEU A 184 -13.93 -0.50 14.31
N LEU A 185 -14.54 -1.53 13.71
CA LEU A 185 -15.98 -1.78 13.84
C LEU A 185 -16.37 -2.06 15.28
N ASN A 186 -15.56 -2.86 16.03
CA ASN A 186 -15.78 -3.10 17.45
C ASN A 186 -15.76 -1.79 18.26
N ALA A 187 -14.74 -0.96 18.02
CA ALA A 187 -14.62 0.34 18.68
C ALA A 187 -15.78 1.29 18.31
N TRP A 188 -16.20 1.28 17.05
CA TRP A 188 -17.30 2.09 16.56
C TRP A 188 -18.63 1.73 17.21
N GLU A 189 -18.95 0.43 17.30
CA GLU A 189 -20.14 -0.05 18.02
C GLU A 189 -20.12 0.33 19.48
N PHE A 190 -18.97 0.17 20.15
CA PHE A 190 -18.81 0.53 21.55
C PHE A 190 -19.07 2.04 21.75
N MET A 191 -18.44 2.89 20.94
CA MET A 191 -18.64 4.33 21.01
C MET A 191 -20.11 4.74 20.77
N ARG A 192 -20.78 4.12 19.79
CA ARG A 192 -22.22 4.40 19.53
C ARG A 192 -23.12 4.02 20.71
N LYS A 193 -22.83 2.89 21.36
CA LYS A 193 -23.59 2.45 22.55
C LYS A 193 -23.37 3.34 23.76
N ASP A 194 -22.13 3.77 23.98
CA ASP A 194 -21.75 4.57 25.15
C ASP A 194 -22.18 6.03 25.06
N LEU A 195 -22.01 6.62 23.88
CA LEU A 195 -22.32 8.03 23.62
C LEU A 195 -23.80 8.25 23.22
N LYS A 196 -24.57 7.16 23.09
CA LYS A 196 -25.99 7.18 22.69
C LYS A 196 -26.22 8.11 21.49
N ASP A 197 -27.31 8.86 21.50
CA ASP A 197 -27.70 9.77 20.39
C ASP A 197 -26.84 11.05 20.32
N GLY A 198 -25.85 11.19 21.18
CA GLY A 198 -24.99 12.39 21.23
C GLY A 198 -23.81 12.41 20.27
N LEU A 199 -23.48 11.27 19.63
CA LEU A 199 -22.36 11.21 18.69
C LEU A 199 -22.80 11.60 17.27
N ASN A 200 -22.57 12.86 16.91
CA ASN A 200 -22.76 13.32 15.52
C ASN A 200 -21.54 12.92 14.68
N ALA A 201 -21.44 11.64 14.34
CA ALA A 201 -20.31 11.09 13.59
C ALA A 201 -20.75 10.09 12.53
N GLU A 202 -19.93 10.01 11.47
CA GLU A 202 -20.10 9.07 10.36
C GLU A 202 -18.79 8.30 10.14
N LEU A 203 -18.89 6.99 9.90
CA LEU A 203 -17.75 6.16 9.54
C LEU A 203 -17.82 5.81 8.05
N ASN A 204 -16.82 6.24 7.31
CA ASN A 204 -16.68 5.98 5.88
C ASN A 204 -15.57 4.92 5.68
N ILE A 205 -15.92 3.79 5.05
CA ILE A 205 -15.00 2.66 4.86
C ILE A 205 -14.65 2.51 3.38
N TYR A 206 -13.38 2.73 3.08
CA TYR A 206 -12.77 2.54 1.75
C TYR A 206 -11.79 1.37 1.87
N SER A 207 -12.26 0.15 1.61
CA SER A 207 -11.50 -1.05 1.90
C SER A 207 -11.71 -2.12 0.83
N SER A 208 -10.62 -2.55 0.18
CA SER A 208 -10.62 -3.67 -0.76
C SER A 208 -9.20 -4.07 -1.12
N PHE A 209 -8.98 -5.36 -1.43
CA PHE A 209 -7.74 -5.84 -2.03
C PHE A 209 -7.63 -5.54 -3.54
N LYS A 210 -8.66 -4.96 -4.16
CA LYS A 210 -8.57 -4.41 -5.54
C LYS A 210 -7.42 -3.40 -5.68
N LEU A 211 -7.09 -2.69 -4.58
CA LEU A 211 -5.95 -1.78 -4.53
C LEU A 211 -4.64 -2.46 -4.95
N TYR A 212 -4.50 -3.75 -4.67
CA TYR A 212 -3.32 -4.56 -4.99
C TYR A 212 -3.55 -5.51 -6.18
N ASP A 213 -4.61 -5.28 -6.98
CA ASP A 213 -5.01 -6.15 -8.09
C ASP A 213 -5.32 -7.60 -7.65
N ARG A 214 -5.90 -7.75 -6.44
CA ARG A 214 -6.24 -9.04 -5.83
C ARG A 214 -7.66 -9.07 -5.24
N PRO A 215 -8.68 -8.77 -6.04
CA PRO A 215 -10.06 -8.67 -5.54
C PRO A 215 -10.60 -9.99 -4.94
N HIS A 216 -10.07 -11.13 -5.36
CA HIS A 216 -10.47 -12.44 -4.83
C HIS A 216 -10.21 -12.60 -3.33
N LEU A 217 -9.24 -11.86 -2.77
CA LEU A 217 -8.96 -11.89 -1.33
C LEU A 217 -10.05 -11.19 -0.49
N ASP A 218 -10.87 -10.34 -1.09
CA ASP A 218 -11.98 -9.68 -0.39
C ASP A 218 -13.02 -10.68 0.10
N GLU A 219 -13.15 -11.83 -0.56
CA GLU A 219 -14.08 -12.88 -0.18
C GLU A 219 -13.86 -13.39 1.25
N GLN A 220 -12.60 -13.51 1.67
CA GLN A 220 -12.23 -13.93 3.03
C GLN A 220 -12.75 -12.96 4.11
N PHE A 221 -13.01 -11.71 3.72
CA PHE A 221 -13.44 -10.63 4.60
C PHE A 221 -14.90 -10.22 4.39
N ARG A 222 -15.66 -10.99 3.61
CA ARG A 222 -17.08 -10.71 3.33
C ARG A 222 -17.89 -10.51 4.61
N HIS A 223 -17.63 -11.30 5.64
CA HIS A 223 -18.33 -11.19 6.92
C HIS A 223 -18.08 -9.84 7.62
N ILE A 224 -16.87 -9.27 7.48
CA ILE A 224 -16.53 -7.96 8.04
C ILE A 224 -17.22 -6.85 7.24
N TYR A 225 -17.22 -6.95 5.92
CA TYR A 225 -17.91 -5.98 5.07
C TYR A 225 -19.42 -5.99 5.34
N LYS A 226 -20.03 -7.18 5.38
CA LYS A 226 -21.43 -7.30 5.69
C LYS A 226 -21.78 -6.70 7.07
N ARG A 227 -20.95 -6.98 8.08
CA ARG A 227 -21.12 -6.36 9.40
C ARG A 227 -21.07 -4.83 9.33
N ALA A 228 -20.17 -4.27 8.53
CA ALA A 228 -20.08 -2.82 8.35
C ALA A 228 -21.34 -2.24 7.70
N GLU A 229 -21.91 -2.93 6.70
CA GLU A 229 -23.17 -2.56 6.06
C GLU A 229 -24.36 -2.63 7.02
N ASP A 230 -24.39 -3.64 7.92
CA ASP A 230 -25.47 -3.87 8.88
C ASP A 230 -25.41 -2.90 10.10
N MET A 231 -24.39 -2.04 10.20
CA MET A 231 -24.17 -1.10 11.33
C MET A 231 -24.84 0.26 11.17
N ASP A 232 -25.69 0.45 10.22
CA ASP A 232 -26.43 1.72 9.94
C ASP A 232 -27.42 2.13 11.04
#